data_9ef355ac45bff6655c280465977eec0c
#
_entry.id   9ef355ac45bff6655c280465977eec0c
#
_cell.length_a   1.000
_cell.length_b   1.000
_cell.length_c   1.000
_cell.angle_alpha   90.00
_cell.angle_beta   90.00
_cell.angle_gamma   90.00
#
_symmetry.space_group_name_H-M   'P 1'
#
loop_
_entity.id
_entity.type
_entity.pdbx_description
1 polymer ?
#
loop_
_entity_poly.entity_id
_entity_poly.type
_entity_poly.pdbx_seq_one_letter_code
_entity_poly.pdbx_strand_id
1 'polypeptide(L)'
;MKRCIFVTSNQNNPKHYMKYKLLCLFVLLSFSLSDLYADIELSSKQMRTSDGLPSNSVRCMFQDSKGFLWLGTLDGLTRYDGNTFLTYQLESGKHDQISLADNRIKHVAEDKNGFLWIKTVPELFSCYDLQKACFVDFTGTGSDGENYSEIFMSSNGDVWLWHRRNGVRQIVCEDDRTMTSVKFRTKFGNLPDDRIKFINEDSSGRIWIGTMQG
;
A
#
# COMPACT_ATOMS: atom_id res chain seq x y z
N MET A 1 50.79 -47.58 -9.37
CA MET A 1 51.97 -46.79 -9.73
C MET A 1 51.93 -46.46 -11.21
N LYS A 2 51.43 -45.29 -11.61
CA LYS A 2 51.53 -44.82 -13.02
C LYS A 2 52.43 -43.61 -13.03
N ARG A 3 53.58 -43.73 -13.69
CA ARG A 3 54.56 -42.66 -13.88
C ARG A 3 54.06 -41.73 -14.96
N CYS A 4 53.90 -40.45 -14.68
CA CYS A 4 53.76 -39.41 -15.70
C CYS A 4 55.18 -39.03 -16.19
N ILE A 5 55.38 -39.16 -17.49
CA ILE A 5 56.59 -38.72 -18.19
C ILE A 5 56.32 -37.25 -18.63
N PHE A 6 57.08 -36.31 -18.11
CA PHE A 6 57.13 -34.94 -18.64
C PHE A 6 58.06 -34.89 -19.85
N VAL A 7 57.53 -34.59 -21.03
CA VAL A 7 58.33 -34.25 -22.19
C VAL A 7 58.41 -32.73 -22.27
N THR A 8 59.56 -32.17 -22.00
CA THR A 8 59.85 -30.76 -22.23
C THR A 8 60.27 -30.57 -23.69
N SER A 9 59.38 -30.06 -24.53
CA SER A 9 59.74 -29.50 -25.81
C SER A 9 59.98 -28.01 -25.68
N ASN A 10 61.24 -27.64 -25.82
CA ASN A 10 61.69 -26.26 -25.85
C ASN A 10 61.33 -25.65 -27.22
N GLN A 11 60.27 -24.87 -27.26
CA GLN A 11 60.00 -23.94 -28.39
C GLN A 11 59.55 -22.60 -27.81
N ASN A 12 60.51 -21.68 -27.78
CA ASN A 12 60.33 -20.27 -27.47
C ASN A 12 59.53 -19.57 -28.57
N ASN A 13 58.18 -19.62 -28.50
CA ASN A 13 57.34 -18.77 -29.31
C ASN A 13 56.42 -17.97 -28.37
N PRO A 14 56.74 -16.69 -28.06
CA PRO A 14 56.05 -15.88 -27.07
C PRO A 14 54.56 -15.67 -27.39
N LYS A 15 54.16 -15.78 -28.63
CA LYS A 15 52.75 -15.66 -29.11
C LYS A 15 51.88 -16.85 -28.70
N HIS A 16 52.45 -18.05 -28.59
CA HIS A 16 51.74 -19.25 -28.19
C HIS A 16 51.51 -19.29 -26.68
N TYR A 17 52.50 -18.88 -25.92
CA TYR A 17 52.41 -18.85 -24.45
C TYR A 17 51.40 -17.85 -23.94
N MET A 18 51.24 -16.71 -24.62
CA MET A 18 50.26 -15.69 -24.31
C MET A 18 48.83 -16.16 -24.59
N LYS A 19 48.59 -16.94 -25.64
CA LYS A 19 47.28 -17.54 -25.94
C LYS A 19 46.82 -18.53 -24.85
N TYR A 20 47.71 -19.35 -24.36
CA TYR A 20 47.39 -20.31 -23.30
C TYR A 20 47.16 -19.62 -21.94
N LYS A 21 47.89 -18.57 -21.61
CA LYS A 21 47.61 -17.75 -20.41
C LYS A 21 46.25 -17.08 -20.50
N LEU A 22 45.89 -16.54 -21.66
CA LEU A 22 44.58 -15.92 -21.87
C LEU A 22 43.43 -16.94 -21.78
N LEU A 23 43.66 -18.15 -22.34
CA LEU A 23 42.67 -19.24 -22.27
C LEU A 23 42.47 -19.74 -20.81
N CYS A 24 43.58 -19.92 -20.07
CA CYS A 24 43.53 -20.29 -18.64
C CYS A 24 42.84 -19.20 -17.79
N LEU A 25 43.08 -17.93 -18.09
CA LEU A 25 42.42 -16.81 -17.41
C LEU A 25 40.92 -16.81 -17.72
N PHE A 26 40.53 -17.07 -18.96
CA PHE A 26 39.12 -17.17 -19.35
C PHE A 26 38.40 -18.38 -18.71
N VAL A 27 39.07 -19.52 -18.58
CA VAL A 27 38.53 -20.71 -17.91
C VAL A 27 38.43 -20.47 -16.41
N LEU A 28 39.40 -19.79 -15.78
CA LEU A 28 39.33 -19.41 -14.36
C LEU A 28 38.23 -18.38 -14.11
N LEU A 29 38.03 -17.41 -14.99
CA LEU A 29 36.95 -16.44 -14.91
C LEU A 29 35.56 -17.10 -15.09
N SER A 30 35.45 -18.12 -15.96
CA SER A 30 34.17 -18.82 -16.14
C SER A 30 33.80 -19.72 -14.96
N PHE A 31 34.77 -20.22 -14.21
CA PHE A 31 34.53 -20.97 -12.97
C PHE A 31 34.13 -20.08 -11.79
N SER A 32 34.57 -18.81 -11.77
CA SER A 32 34.19 -17.88 -10.71
C SER A 32 32.81 -17.24 -10.91
N LEU A 33 32.15 -17.43 -12.07
CA LEU A 33 30.80 -16.91 -12.37
C LEU A 33 29.70 -17.92 -12.08
N SER A 34 30.02 -19.17 -11.75
CA SER A 34 29.03 -20.22 -11.49
C SER A 34 28.38 -20.18 -10.10
N ASP A 35 28.98 -19.44 -9.16
CA ASP A 35 28.47 -19.38 -7.78
C ASP A 35 27.56 -18.15 -7.51
N LEU A 36 27.14 -17.41 -8.55
CA LEU A 36 26.33 -16.20 -8.38
C LEU A 36 24.81 -16.46 -8.48
N TYR A 37 24.37 -17.70 -8.43
CA TYR A 37 22.96 -18.01 -8.21
C TYR A 37 22.71 -18.00 -6.70
N ALA A 38 22.31 -16.85 -6.16
CA ALA A 38 21.70 -16.80 -4.83
C ALA A 38 20.41 -17.62 -4.89
N ASP A 39 20.40 -18.78 -4.26
CA ASP A 39 19.16 -19.52 -4.00
C ASP A 39 18.28 -18.61 -3.13
N ILE A 40 17.24 -18.04 -3.76
CA ILE A 40 16.22 -17.32 -3.02
C ILE A 40 15.38 -18.36 -2.27
N GLU A 41 15.77 -18.62 -1.04
CA GLU A 41 14.98 -19.46 -0.14
C GLU A 41 13.68 -18.71 0.20
N LEU A 42 12.59 -19.05 -0.47
CA LEU A 42 11.27 -18.50 -0.20
C LEU A 42 10.75 -19.11 1.11
N SER A 43 10.90 -18.36 2.20
CA SER A 43 10.25 -18.69 3.46
C SER A 43 8.79 -18.23 3.43
N SER A 44 7.84 -19.12 3.64
CA SER A 44 6.42 -18.79 3.78
C SER A 44 5.98 -18.92 5.24
N LYS A 45 5.27 -17.89 5.74
CA LYS A 45 4.64 -17.93 7.06
C LYS A 45 3.13 -17.84 6.91
N GLN A 46 2.40 -18.82 7.39
CA GLN A 46 0.94 -18.79 7.44
C GLN A 46 0.50 -18.08 8.72
N MET A 47 -0.42 -17.11 8.59
CA MET A 47 -1.05 -16.40 9.71
C MET A 47 -2.50 -16.79 9.81
N ARG A 48 -2.95 -17.12 11.02
CA ARG A 48 -4.30 -17.61 11.31
C ARG A 48 -4.88 -16.93 12.54
N THR A 49 -6.16 -17.21 12.83
CA THR A 49 -6.82 -16.76 14.07
C THR A 49 -6.13 -17.28 15.32
N SER A 50 -5.51 -18.48 15.26
CA SER A 50 -4.65 -19.01 16.34
C SER A 50 -3.43 -18.15 16.63
N ASP A 51 -2.99 -17.33 15.68
CA ASP A 51 -1.81 -16.46 15.81
C ASP A 51 -2.20 -15.03 16.22
N GLY A 52 -3.50 -14.74 16.31
CA GLY A 52 -4.03 -13.43 16.73
C GLY A 52 -4.80 -12.63 15.68
N LEU A 53 -5.02 -13.20 14.47
CA LEU A 53 -5.92 -12.56 13.50
C LEU A 53 -7.37 -12.63 13.99
N PRO A 54 -8.19 -11.57 13.80
CA PRO A 54 -9.60 -11.60 14.18
C PRO A 54 -10.43 -12.51 13.28
N SER A 55 -9.99 -12.73 12.04
CA SER A 55 -10.62 -13.63 11.07
C SER A 55 -9.59 -14.18 10.09
N ASN A 56 -9.74 -15.46 9.69
CA ASN A 56 -8.94 -16.06 8.62
C ASN A 56 -9.30 -15.52 7.21
N SER A 57 -10.39 -14.75 7.10
CA SER A 57 -10.81 -14.13 5.84
C SER A 57 -10.18 -12.75 5.67
N VAL A 58 -8.92 -12.72 5.23
CA VAL A 58 -8.22 -11.49 4.88
C VAL A 58 -8.69 -11.02 3.51
N ARG A 59 -9.16 -9.77 3.43
CA ARG A 59 -9.72 -9.13 2.23
C ARG A 59 -8.74 -8.21 1.54
N CYS A 60 -7.91 -7.53 2.32
CA CYS A 60 -6.86 -6.65 1.82
C CYS A 60 -5.66 -6.66 2.74
N MET A 61 -4.54 -6.28 2.17
CA MET A 61 -3.27 -6.14 2.86
C MET A 61 -2.58 -4.87 2.36
N PHE A 62 -2.02 -4.12 3.29
CA PHE A 62 -1.33 -2.87 3.00
C PHE A 62 -0.15 -2.69 3.95
N GLN A 63 1.01 -2.27 3.45
CA GLN A 63 2.16 -1.90 4.29
C GLN A 63 2.25 -0.39 4.35
N ASP A 64 2.23 0.16 5.57
CA ASP A 64 2.33 1.60 5.77
C ASP A 64 3.77 2.13 5.68
N SER A 65 3.92 3.43 5.63
CA SER A 65 5.21 4.13 5.53
C SER A 65 6.14 3.88 6.73
N LYS A 66 5.62 3.40 7.85
CA LYS A 66 6.39 2.98 9.04
C LYS A 66 6.81 1.51 9.00
N GLY A 67 6.37 0.76 7.97
CA GLY A 67 6.69 -0.65 7.78
C GLY A 67 5.72 -1.63 8.45
N PHE A 68 4.67 -1.16 9.14
CA PHE A 68 3.64 -2.05 9.69
C PHE A 68 2.76 -2.62 8.59
N LEU A 69 2.40 -3.89 8.74
CA LEU A 69 1.48 -4.56 7.83
C LEU A 69 0.05 -4.47 8.38
N TRP A 70 -0.83 -3.90 7.59
CA TRP A 70 -2.26 -3.78 7.91
C TRP A 70 -3.04 -4.85 7.15
N LEU A 71 -3.81 -5.64 7.90
CA LEU A 71 -4.60 -6.76 7.41
C LEU A 71 -6.07 -6.44 7.63
N GLY A 72 -6.79 -6.15 6.55
CA GLY A 72 -8.24 -5.95 6.60
C GLY A 72 -8.96 -7.28 6.48
N THR A 73 -9.79 -7.60 7.47
CA THR A 73 -10.52 -8.87 7.54
C THR A 73 -12.04 -8.67 7.51
N LEU A 74 -12.79 -9.77 7.61
CA LEU A 74 -14.25 -9.71 7.79
C LEU A 74 -14.66 -9.35 9.22
N ASP A 75 -13.72 -9.35 10.18
CA ASP A 75 -14.01 -9.09 11.59
C ASP A 75 -12.97 -8.17 12.23
N GLY A 76 -12.66 -7.07 11.55
CA GLY A 76 -11.77 -6.02 12.03
C GLY A 76 -10.55 -5.77 11.19
N LEU A 77 -9.83 -4.71 11.56
CA LEU A 77 -8.56 -4.29 11.00
C LEU A 77 -7.44 -4.66 11.97
N THR A 78 -6.40 -5.31 11.47
CA THR A 78 -5.26 -5.73 12.29
C THR A 78 -3.97 -5.10 11.79
N ARG A 79 -3.18 -4.51 12.69
CA ARG A 79 -1.81 -4.09 12.45
C ARG A 79 -0.84 -5.15 12.94
N TYR A 80 0.10 -5.54 12.10
CA TYR A 80 1.16 -6.49 12.41
C TYR A 80 2.53 -5.80 12.33
N ASP A 81 3.34 -5.94 13.36
CA ASP A 81 4.67 -5.32 13.49
C ASP A 81 5.84 -6.26 13.13
N GLY A 82 5.53 -7.46 12.62
CA GLY A 82 6.49 -8.53 12.39
C GLY A 82 6.47 -9.61 13.49
N ASN A 83 5.92 -9.31 14.65
CA ASN A 83 5.87 -10.20 15.82
C ASN A 83 4.48 -10.31 16.45
N THR A 84 3.79 -9.18 16.65
CA THR A 84 2.51 -9.10 17.36
C THR A 84 1.40 -8.53 16.48
N PHE A 85 0.15 -8.92 16.80
CA PHE A 85 -1.05 -8.39 16.17
C PHE A 85 -1.76 -7.42 17.11
N LEU A 86 -2.07 -6.22 16.63
CA LEU A 86 -2.95 -5.26 17.28
C LEU A 86 -4.21 -5.11 16.45
N THR A 87 -5.35 -5.52 17.00
CA THR A 87 -6.63 -5.54 16.31
C THR A 87 -7.52 -4.39 16.73
N TYR A 88 -8.15 -3.77 15.74
CA TYR A 88 -9.16 -2.72 15.87
C TYR A 88 -10.50 -3.29 15.40
N GLN A 89 -11.50 -3.17 16.25
CA GLN A 89 -12.87 -3.61 15.97
C GLN A 89 -13.86 -2.53 16.44
N LEU A 90 -15.00 -2.44 15.75
CA LEU A 90 -16.14 -1.66 16.21
C LEU A 90 -16.79 -2.42 17.38
N GLU A 91 -16.74 -1.85 18.58
CA GLU A 91 -17.40 -2.42 19.74
C GLU A 91 -18.90 -2.10 19.74
N SER A 92 -19.74 -3.10 19.92
CA SER A 92 -21.19 -2.92 20.02
C SER A 92 -21.55 -1.98 21.17
N GLY A 93 -22.31 -0.93 20.87
CA GLY A 93 -22.81 0.05 21.86
C GLY A 93 -21.89 1.26 22.09
N LYS A 94 -20.75 1.37 21.42
CA LYS A 94 -19.86 2.54 21.47
C LYS A 94 -19.92 3.37 20.18
N HIS A 95 -21.13 3.81 19.81
CA HIS A 95 -21.32 4.59 18.56
C HIS A 95 -20.86 6.06 18.65
N ASP A 96 -20.55 6.56 19.84
CA ASP A 96 -20.18 7.97 20.07
C ASP A 96 -18.66 8.21 19.99
N GLN A 97 -17.85 7.19 19.77
CA GLN A 97 -16.39 7.32 19.65
C GLN A 97 -15.94 7.29 18.21
N ILE A 98 -14.99 8.14 17.88
CA ILE A 98 -14.28 8.09 16.60
C ILE A 98 -13.52 6.75 16.54
N SER A 99 -13.97 5.84 15.68
CA SER A 99 -13.50 4.46 15.63
C SER A 99 -13.65 3.90 14.22
N LEU A 100 -13.46 2.60 14.09
CA LEU A 100 -13.75 1.86 12.86
C LEU A 100 -15.26 1.91 12.56
N ALA A 101 -15.62 2.23 11.33
CA ALA A 101 -17.02 2.40 10.92
C ALA A 101 -17.79 1.05 10.79
N ASP A 102 -17.08 -0.03 10.45
CA ASP A 102 -17.62 -1.40 10.36
C ASP A 102 -16.45 -2.39 10.43
N ASN A 103 -16.66 -3.58 11.00
CA ASN A 103 -15.63 -4.61 11.12
C ASN A 103 -15.26 -5.28 9.79
N ARG A 104 -16.11 -5.19 8.78
CA ARG A 104 -15.87 -5.79 7.47
C ARG A 104 -15.03 -4.87 6.61
N ILE A 105 -13.72 -5.06 6.63
CA ILE A 105 -12.76 -4.21 5.91
C ILE A 105 -12.74 -4.62 4.44
N LYS A 106 -12.78 -3.64 3.54
CA LYS A 106 -12.71 -3.84 2.10
C LYS A 106 -11.38 -3.40 1.51
N HIS A 107 -10.85 -2.27 1.97
CA HIS A 107 -9.62 -1.70 1.44
C HIS A 107 -8.94 -0.80 2.49
N VAL A 108 -7.61 -0.71 2.42
CA VAL A 108 -6.79 0.20 3.23
C VAL A 108 -5.78 0.88 2.32
N ALA A 109 -5.60 2.18 2.47
CA ALA A 109 -4.58 2.95 1.77
C ALA A 109 -4.07 4.08 2.66
N GLU A 110 -2.82 4.50 2.47
CA GLU A 110 -2.20 5.63 3.16
C GLU A 110 -2.13 6.83 2.22
N ASP A 111 -2.50 8.00 2.71
CA ASP A 111 -2.26 9.25 2.01
C ASP A 111 -0.86 9.81 2.30
N LYS A 112 -0.45 10.85 1.57
CA LYS A 112 0.88 11.45 1.73
C LYS A 112 1.09 12.17 3.07
N ASN A 113 0.01 12.45 3.81
CA ASN A 113 0.05 13.09 5.11
C ASN A 113 0.18 12.07 6.26
N GLY A 114 0.21 10.76 5.92
CA GLY A 114 0.33 9.66 6.89
C GLY A 114 -0.98 9.36 7.61
N PHE A 115 -2.12 9.50 6.92
CA PHE A 115 -3.40 8.99 7.39
C PHE A 115 -3.76 7.73 6.62
N LEU A 116 -4.24 6.72 7.34
CA LEU A 116 -4.81 5.52 6.73
C LEU A 116 -6.30 5.72 6.51
N TRP A 117 -6.71 5.50 5.28
CA TRP A 117 -8.09 5.50 4.86
C TRP A 117 -8.58 4.07 4.76
N ILE A 118 -9.52 3.72 5.63
CA ILE A 118 -10.05 2.36 5.75
C ILE A 118 -11.47 2.35 5.18
N LYS A 119 -11.65 1.65 4.07
CA LYS A 119 -12.96 1.42 3.45
C LYS A 119 -13.57 0.16 4.01
N THR A 120 -14.81 0.26 4.49
CA THR A 120 -15.57 -0.87 5.06
C THR A 120 -16.76 -1.26 4.18
N VAL A 121 -17.49 -2.29 4.56
CA VAL A 121 -18.80 -2.65 4.00
C VAL A 121 -19.85 -2.22 5.01
N PRO A 122 -20.86 -1.42 4.66
CA PRO A 122 -21.41 -1.08 3.34
C PRO A 122 -20.92 0.25 2.72
N GLU A 123 -19.65 0.46 2.49
CA GLU A 123 -19.10 1.66 1.84
C GLU A 123 -19.02 2.88 2.76
N LEU A 124 -18.55 2.66 3.98
CA LEU A 124 -18.18 3.71 4.91
C LEU A 124 -16.64 3.83 4.93
N PHE A 125 -16.16 5.01 5.30
CA PHE A 125 -14.74 5.26 5.53
C PHE A 125 -14.47 5.56 7.00
N SER A 126 -13.31 5.08 7.47
CA SER A 126 -12.67 5.52 8.71
C SER A 126 -11.30 6.06 8.37
N CYS A 127 -10.83 7.02 9.16
CA CYS A 127 -9.52 7.59 9.02
C CYS A 127 -8.72 7.34 10.30
N TYR A 128 -7.47 6.89 10.16
CA TYR A 128 -6.56 6.62 11.26
C TYR A 128 -5.28 7.42 11.09
N ASP A 129 -4.93 8.24 12.07
CA ASP A 129 -3.69 9.01 12.10
C ASP A 129 -2.53 8.12 12.55
N LEU A 130 -1.60 7.81 11.64
CA LEU A 130 -0.41 7.00 11.95
C LEU A 130 0.52 7.69 12.94
N GLN A 131 0.55 9.01 13.00
CA GLN A 131 1.42 9.74 13.91
C GLN A 131 0.86 9.76 15.34
N LYS A 132 -0.44 10.05 15.48
CA LYS A 132 -1.14 10.08 16.77
C LYS A 132 -1.57 8.70 17.26
N ALA A 133 -1.50 7.69 16.38
CA ALA A 133 -1.92 6.31 16.62
C ALA A 133 -3.39 6.19 17.09
N CYS A 134 -4.30 6.96 16.49
CA CYS A 134 -5.72 6.98 16.82
C CYS A 134 -6.60 7.23 15.59
N PHE A 135 -7.87 6.83 15.68
CA PHE A 135 -8.88 7.22 14.70
C PHE A 135 -9.18 8.71 14.82
N VAL A 136 -9.49 9.35 13.69
CA VAL A 136 -9.78 10.78 13.61
C VAL A 136 -11.08 11.03 12.86
N ASP A 137 -11.80 12.08 13.25
CA ASP A 137 -12.96 12.56 12.50
C ASP A 137 -12.50 13.42 11.33
N PHE A 138 -12.68 12.91 10.12
CA PHE A 138 -12.38 13.62 8.88
C PHE A 138 -13.56 14.45 8.35
N THR A 139 -14.72 14.35 8.98
CA THR A 139 -15.93 15.07 8.55
C THR A 139 -16.06 16.43 9.21
N GLY A 140 -15.41 16.63 10.34
CA GLY A 140 -15.48 17.84 11.17
C GLY A 140 -16.80 18.05 11.90
N THR A 141 -17.76 17.13 11.74
CA THR A 141 -19.12 17.23 12.32
C THR A 141 -19.62 15.91 12.90
N GLY A 142 -18.72 14.91 13.07
CA GLY A 142 -19.13 13.54 13.34
C GLY A 142 -19.63 12.86 12.06
N SER A 143 -20.26 11.70 12.18
CA SER A 143 -20.84 11.01 11.03
C SER A 143 -22.01 11.84 10.47
N ASP A 144 -21.86 12.35 9.26
CA ASP A 144 -22.95 13.06 8.55
C ASP A 144 -23.95 12.12 7.87
N GLY A 145 -23.82 10.81 8.10
CA GLY A 145 -24.66 9.77 7.52
C GLY A 145 -24.51 9.60 6.00
N GLU A 146 -23.51 10.24 5.40
CA GLU A 146 -23.25 10.11 3.97
C GLU A 146 -22.32 8.93 3.68
N ASN A 147 -22.69 8.10 2.73
CA ASN A 147 -21.91 7.00 2.24
C ASN A 147 -21.05 7.44 1.05
N TYR A 148 -19.79 7.08 1.07
CA TYR A 148 -18.85 7.28 -0.03
C TYR A 148 -18.38 5.92 -0.52
N SER A 149 -18.41 5.70 -1.83
CA SER A 149 -18.02 4.41 -2.40
C SER A 149 -16.58 4.39 -2.93
N GLU A 150 -16.04 5.55 -3.20
CA GLU A 150 -14.75 5.70 -3.84
C GLU A 150 -13.90 6.77 -3.17
N ILE A 151 -12.58 6.64 -3.34
CA ILE A 151 -11.55 7.55 -2.83
C ILE A 151 -10.55 7.86 -3.92
N PHE A 152 -10.11 9.11 -3.99
CA PHE A 152 -8.99 9.56 -4.80
C PHE A 152 -8.07 10.43 -3.94
N MET A 153 -6.77 10.20 -4.04
CA MET A 153 -5.73 10.95 -3.33
C MET A 153 -4.96 11.79 -4.34
N SER A 154 -5.04 13.09 -4.21
CA SER A 154 -4.36 14.03 -5.12
C SER A 154 -2.90 14.25 -4.76
N SER A 155 -2.12 14.72 -5.72
CA SER A 155 -0.69 14.96 -5.56
C SER A 155 -0.36 16.03 -4.52
N ASN A 156 -1.27 16.98 -4.26
CA ASN A 156 -1.13 17.99 -3.21
C ASN A 156 -1.45 17.46 -1.80
N GLY A 157 -2.07 16.27 -1.68
CA GLY A 157 -2.42 15.59 -0.42
C GLY A 157 -3.86 15.69 0.00
N ASP A 158 -4.68 16.35 -0.78
CA ASP A 158 -6.11 16.35 -0.55
C ASP A 158 -6.69 14.98 -0.84
N VAL A 159 -7.70 14.60 -0.07
CA VAL A 159 -8.44 13.36 -0.27
C VAL A 159 -9.84 13.67 -0.74
N TRP A 160 -10.23 13.01 -1.81
CA TRP A 160 -11.51 13.19 -2.47
C TRP A 160 -12.34 11.93 -2.31
N LEU A 161 -13.45 12.02 -1.58
CA LEU A 161 -14.42 10.95 -1.42
C LEU A 161 -15.65 11.24 -2.27
N TRP A 162 -16.15 10.22 -2.98
CA TRP A 162 -17.39 10.40 -3.74
C TRP A 162 -18.25 9.15 -3.74
N HIS A 163 -19.49 9.35 -4.07
CA HIS A 163 -20.47 8.30 -4.33
C HIS A 163 -21.21 8.61 -5.62
N ARG A 164 -21.68 7.56 -6.31
CA ARG A 164 -22.38 7.70 -7.60
C ARG A 164 -23.61 8.60 -7.58
N ARG A 165 -24.11 9.00 -6.40
CA ARG A 165 -25.36 9.80 -6.25
C ARG A 165 -25.26 10.92 -5.23
N ASN A 166 -24.15 11.06 -4.53
CA ASN A 166 -24.03 11.96 -3.38
C ASN A 166 -23.04 13.10 -3.60
N GLY A 167 -22.60 13.31 -4.84
CA GLY A 167 -21.59 14.33 -5.13
C GLY A 167 -20.20 13.94 -4.60
N VAL A 168 -19.41 14.95 -4.30
CA VAL A 168 -18.01 14.82 -3.90
C VAL A 168 -17.76 15.54 -2.59
N ARG A 169 -16.88 14.99 -1.77
CA ARG A 169 -16.30 15.64 -0.60
C ARG A 169 -14.78 15.73 -0.78
N GLN A 170 -14.23 16.92 -0.75
CA GLN A 170 -12.79 17.17 -0.61
C GLN A 170 -12.45 17.27 0.87
N ILE A 171 -11.38 16.63 1.28
CA ILE A 171 -10.82 16.68 2.62
C ILE A 171 -9.41 17.22 2.48
N VAL A 172 -9.14 18.29 3.21
CA VAL A 172 -7.83 18.97 3.27
C VAL A 172 -7.26 18.76 4.65
N CYS A 173 -6.01 18.33 4.72
CA CYS A 173 -5.26 18.22 5.95
C CYS A 173 -4.42 19.49 6.14
N GLU A 174 -4.67 20.22 7.22
CA GLU A 174 -3.91 21.41 7.60
C GLU A 174 -2.56 21.02 8.26
N ASP A 175 -1.65 21.97 8.40
CA ASP A 175 -0.32 21.76 8.96
C ASP A 175 -0.34 21.22 10.40
N ASP A 176 -1.35 21.58 11.20
CA ASP A 176 -1.57 21.09 12.57
C ASP A 176 -2.25 19.70 12.61
N ARG A 177 -2.45 19.07 11.45
CA ARG A 177 -3.14 17.80 11.25
C ARG A 177 -4.64 17.84 11.59
N THR A 178 -5.24 19.01 11.61
CA THR A 178 -6.70 19.12 11.56
C THR A 178 -7.20 18.87 10.15
N MET A 179 -8.40 18.32 10.02
CA MET A 179 -9.02 18.08 8.74
C MET A 179 -10.19 19.00 8.52
N THR A 180 -10.19 19.69 7.41
CA THR A 180 -11.32 20.47 6.92
C THR A 180 -11.95 19.79 5.72
N SER A 181 -13.24 19.97 5.48
CA SER A 181 -13.89 19.35 4.34
C SER A 181 -14.87 20.28 3.63
N VAL A 182 -14.88 20.15 2.29
CA VAL A 182 -15.80 20.89 1.42
C VAL A 182 -16.64 19.90 0.61
N LYS A 183 -17.94 20.14 0.56
CA LYS A 183 -18.89 19.34 -0.24
C LYS A 183 -19.17 20.03 -1.58
N PHE A 184 -19.12 19.24 -2.64
CA PHE A 184 -19.49 19.64 -3.98
C PHE A 184 -20.76 18.89 -4.37
N ARG A 185 -21.83 19.66 -4.63
CA ARG A 185 -23.15 19.14 -5.00
C ARG A 185 -23.92 20.15 -5.86
N THR A 186 -24.89 19.66 -6.62
CA THR A 186 -25.81 20.48 -7.40
C THR A 186 -26.56 21.48 -6.54
N LYS A 187 -26.99 21.10 -5.34
CA LYS A 187 -27.71 21.99 -4.40
C LYS A 187 -26.87 23.18 -3.91
N PHE A 188 -25.53 23.12 -4.03
CA PHE A 188 -24.62 24.21 -3.69
C PHE A 188 -24.19 25.01 -4.93
N GLY A 189 -24.65 24.62 -6.14
CA GLY A 189 -24.32 25.28 -7.41
C GLY A 189 -22.89 25.06 -7.89
N ASN A 190 -22.15 24.13 -7.29
CA ASN A 190 -20.73 23.87 -7.63
C ASN A 190 -20.52 22.56 -8.40
N LEU A 191 -21.58 21.82 -8.71
CA LEU A 191 -21.56 20.68 -9.63
C LEU A 191 -22.79 20.71 -10.55
N PRO A 192 -22.65 20.28 -11.81
CA PRO A 192 -23.80 20.16 -12.73
C PRO A 192 -24.68 18.95 -12.41
N ASP A 193 -24.13 17.89 -11.83
CA ASP A 193 -24.84 16.65 -11.48
C ASP A 193 -24.14 15.95 -10.30
N ASP A 194 -24.93 15.49 -9.32
CA ASP A 194 -24.40 14.74 -8.15
C ASP A 194 -23.99 13.30 -8.50
N ARG A 195 -24.26 12.84 -9.72
CA ARG A 195 -23.91 11.50 -10.17
C ARG A 195 -22.48 11.48 -10.73
N ILE A 196 -21.53 11.14 -9.87
CA ILE A 196 -20.11 11.14 -10.19
C ILE A 196 -19.70 9.83 -10.86
N LYS A 197 -18.92 9.91 -11.93
CA LYS A 197 -18.34 8.78 -12.63
C LYS A 197 -16.90 8.53 -12.22
N PHE A 198 -16.10 9.59 -12.17
CA PHE A 198 -14.68 9.52 -11.83
C PHE A 198 -14.18 10.86 -11.30
N ILE A 199 -13.09 10.80 -10.57
CA ILE A 199 -12.21 11.94 -10.24
C ILE A 199 -10.81 11.59 -10.71
N ASN A 200 -10.12 12.55 -11.31
CA ASN A 200 -8.74 12.39 -11.78
C ASN A 200 -7.98 13.70 -11.64
N GLU A 201 -6.66 13.63 -11.62
CA GLU A 201 -5.74 14.76 -11.59
C GLU A 201 -4.90 14.77 -12.85
N ASP A 202 -4.74 15.95 -13.47
CA ASP A 202 -3.85 16.09 -14.61
C ASP A 202 -2.40 16.43 -14.17
N SER A 203 -1.50 16.47 -15.14
CA SER A 203 -0.07 16.76 -14.90
C SER A 203 0.21 18.15 -14.31
N SER A 204 -0.80 19.03 -14.30
CA SER A 204 -0.72 20.38 -13.72
C SER A 204 -1.33 20.45 -12.32
N GLY A 205 -1.76 19.33 -11.75
CA GLY A 205 -2.41 19.27 -10.44
C GLY A 205 -3.88 19.69 -10.43
N ARG A 206 -4.52 19.84 -11.61
CA ARG A 206 -5.94 20.20 -11.68
C ARG A 206 -6.81 18.96 -11.52
N ILE A 207 -7.84 19.08 -10.69
CA ILE A 207 -8.78 18.00 -10.44
C ILE A 207 -9.93 18.06 -11.45
N TRP A 208 -10.15 16.97 -12.11
CA TRP A 208 -11.23 16.76 -13.06
C TRP A 208 -12.30 15.85 -12.45
N ILE A 209 -13.52 16.34 -12.38
CA ILE A 209 -14.66 15.60 -11.87
C ILE A 209 -15.60 15.31 -13.04
N GLY A 210 -15.70 14.05 -13.43
CA GLY A 210 -16.63 13.59 -14.47
C GLY A 210 -17.99 13.24 -13.86
N THR A 211 -19.04 13.87 -14.35
CA THR A 211 -20.43 13.57 -13.96
C THR A 211 -21.19 12.84 -15.05
N MET A 212 -22.45 12.47 -14.78
CA MET A 212 -23.33 11.81 -15.78
C MET A 212 -23.83 12.81 -16.85
N GLN A 213 -23.81 14.11 -16.57
CA GLN A 213 -24.28 15.15 -17.49
C GLN A 213 -23.16 16.02 -18.07
N GLY A 214 -21.89 15.69 -17.83
CA GLY A 214 -20.72 16.42 -18.33
C GLY A 214 -19.76 16.82 -17.26
#